data_375ba3f7866e5703afdace3c695b9b5c
#
_entry.id   375ba3f7866e5703afdace3c695b9b5c
#
_cell.length_a   1.000
_cell.length_b   1.000
_cell.length_c   1.000
_cell.angle_alpha   90.00
_cell.angle_beta   90.00
_cell.angle_gamma   90.00
#
_symmetry.space_group_name_H-M   'P 1'
#
loop_
_entity.id
_entity.type
_entity.pdbx_description
1 polymer ?
#
loop_
_entity_poly.entity_id
_entity_poly.type
_entity_poly.pdbx_seq_one_letter_code
_entity_poly.pdbx_strand_id
1 'polypeptide(L)'
;QLDLPFEASQVGPAGSMLGSGAIMVMDETTDIPYAALTLTRFYAHESCGKCTPCREGGTWLERILTRIVEGNGTDADLEQLVEVGTSICPGDFPHASSERLGLSAVPFPYKMTTICFVGPSAYAPVNSALTLFPEEFAARVTKRNRIPVIAVGGE
;
A
#
# COMPACT_ATOMS: atom_id res chain seq x y z
N GLN A 1 -17.18 -7.38 11.99
CA GLN A 1 -16.67 -8.27 10.90
C GLN A 1 -16.36 -9.70 11.37
N LEU A 2 -16.38 -9.97 12.69
CA LEU A 2 -16.10 -11.32 13.21
C LEU A 2 -17.14 -12.38 12.78
N ASP A 3 -18.35 -11.94 12.43
CA ASP A 3 -19.44 -12.83 11.97
C ASP A 3 -19.45 -13.00 10.44
N LEU A 4 -18.47 -12.41 9.73
CA LEU A 4 -18.38 -12.53 8.28
C LEU A 4 -17.96 -13.95 7.89
N PRO A 5 -18.72 -14.66 7.05
CA PRO A 5 -18.29 -15.97 6.54
C PRO A 5 -16.95 -15.87 5.80
N PHE A 6 -16.01 -16.75 6.14
CA PHE A 6 -14.67 -16.77 5.55
C PHE A 6 -14.68 -17.47 4.20
N GLU A 7 -15.34 -16.86 3.23
CA GLU A 7 -15.43 -17.32 1.85
C GLU A 7 -15.27 -16.16 0.84
N ALA A 8 -14.77 -16.44 -0.35
CA ALA A 8 -14.44 -15.42 -1.33
C ALA A 8 -15.63 -14.52 -1.72
N SER A 9 -16.84 -15.07 -1.72
CA SER A 9 -18.09 -14.37 -2.03
C SER A 9 -18.45 -13.30 -1.00
N GLN A 10 -17.96 -13.41 0.23
CA GLN A 10 -18.24 -12.50 1.34
C GLN A 10 -17.07 -11.59 1.66
N VAL A 11 -15.84 -12.13 1.67
CA VAL A 11 -14.63 -11.39 2.02
C VAL A 11 -14.30 -10.30 0.98
N GLY A 12 -14.51 -10.59 -0.31
CA GLY A 12 -14.29 -9.60 -1.37
C GLY A 12 -15.17 -8.36 -1.25
N PRO A 13 -16.51 -8.50 -1.20
CA PRO A 13 -17.42 -7.37 -0.98
C PRO A 13 -17.20 -6.60 0.33
N ALA A 14 -16.67 -7.28 1.37
CA ALA A 14 -16.31 -6.64 2.64
C ALA A 14 -15.02 -5.79 2.57
N GLY A 15 -14.44 -5.63 1.40
CA GLY A 15 -13.26 -4.78 1.19
C GLY A 15 -11.93 -5.46 1.47
N SER A 16 -11.89 -6.79 1.40
CA SER A 16 -10.67 -7.57 1.62
C SER A 16 -10.49 -8.64 0.53
N MET A 17 -9.53 -9.50 0.67
CA MET A 17 -9.27 -10.61 -0.23
C MET A 17 -8.98 -11.88 0.56
N LEU A 18 -9.69 -12.97 0.23
CA LEU A 18 -9.45 -14.25 0.89
C LEU A 18 -8.02 -14.78 0.66
N GLY A 19 -7.46 -14.52 -0.53
CA GLY A 19 -6.12 -14.98 -0.90
C GLY A 19 -5.94 -16.48 -0.71
N SER A 20 -4.86 -16.87 -0.02
CA SER A 20 -4.57 -18.25 0.36
C SER A 20 -5.26 -18.69 1.66
N GLY A 21 -6.10 -17.86 2.25
CA GLY A 21 -6.78 -18.15 3.52
C GLY A 21 -5.95 -17.86 4.77
N ALA A 22 -4.82 -17.17 4.65
CA ALA A 22 -4.04 -16.74 5.80
C ALA A 22 -4.71 -15.57 6.52
N ILE A 23 -4.75 -15.63 7.85
CA ILE A 23 -5.24 -14.55 8.71
C ILE A 23 -4.12 -14.16 9.67
N MET A 24 -3.83 -12.87 9.74
CA MET A 24 -2.94 -12.29 10.75
C MET A 24 -3.78 -11.47 11.72
N VAL A 25 -3.76 -11.87 12.98
CA VAL A 25 -4.41 -11.14 14.07
C VAL A 25 -3.39 -10.22 14.71
N MET A 26 -3.72 -8.95 14.79
CA MET A 26 -2.87 -7.89 15.34
C MET A 26 -3.64 -7.16 16.43
N ASP A 27 -2.94 -6.74 17.47
CA ASP A 27 -3.48 -5.92 18.54
C ASP A 27 -2.94 -4.47 18.46
N GLU A 28 -3.34 -3.65 19.41
CA GLU A 28 -2.96 -2.23 19.48
C GLU A 28 -1.47 -1.99 19.73
N THR A 29 -0.70 -3.02 20.04
CA THR A 29 0.76 -2.91 20.21
C THR A 29 1.53 -3.16 18.93
N THR A 30 0.84 -3.59 17.88
CA THR A 30 1.45 -3.91 16.60
C THR A 30 1.87 -2.65 15.85
N ASP A 31 3.13 -2.59 15.47
CA ASP A 31 3.70 -1.56 14.61
C ASP A 31 3.24 -1.75 13.16
N ILE A 32 2.21 -1.03 12.73
CA ILE A 32 1.61 -1.20 11.40
C ILE A 32 2.56 -0.82 10.26
N PRO A 33 3.32 0.30 10.29
CA PRO A 33 4.34 0.57 9.28
C PRO A 33 5.40 -0.54 9.16
N TYR A 34 5.82 -1.13 10.28
CA TYR A 34 6.76 -2.24 10.28
C TYR A 34 6.14 -3.52 9.71
N ALA A 35 4.88 -3.81 10.02
CA ALA A 35 4.15 -4.93 9.44
C ALA A 35 4.01 -4.78 7.92
N ALA A 36 3.66 -3.58 7.44
CA ALA A 36 3.60 -3.26 6.01
C ALA A 36 4.96 -3.45 5.32
N LEU A 37 6.06 -2.99 5.96
CA LEU A 37 7.41 -3.19 5.47
C LEU A 37 7.78 -4.67 5.36
N THR A 38 7.43 -5.47 6.36
CA THR A 38 7.71 -6.91 6.39
C THR A 38 7.04 -7.63 5.22
N LEU A 39 5.77 -7.34 4.97
CA LEU A 39 5.02 -7.87 3.83
C LEU A 39 5.60 -7.40 2.49
N THR A 40 5.98 -6.12 2.41
CA THR A 40 6.57 -5.57 1.18
C THR A 40 7.91 -6.22 0.86
N ARG A 41 8.77 -6.46 1.85
CA ARG A 41 10.02 -7.21 1.69
C ARG A 41 9.79 -8.62 1.15
N PHE A 42 8.81 -9.31 1.69
CA PHE A 42 8.42 -10.62 1.18
C PHE A 42 8.05 -10.55 -0.30
N TYR A 43 7.15 -9.66 -0.70
CA TYR A 43 6.73 -9.57 -2.10
C TYR A 43 7.83 -9.06 -3.04
N ALA A 44 8.70 -8.18 -2.59
CA ALA A 44 9.86 -7.75 -3.37
C ALA A 44 10.81 -8.92 -3.65
N HIS A 45 11.03 -9.79 -2.65
CA HIS A 45 11.84 -10.99 -2.79
C HIS A 45 11.18 -12.03 -3.70
N GLU A 46 9.86 -12.23 -3.60
CA GLU A 46 9.11 -13.21 -4.40
C GLU A 46 8.83 -12.74 -5.84
N SER A 47 9.18 -11.51 -6.18
CA SER A 47 9.02 -11.01 -7.54
C SER A 47 9.90 -11.82 -8.51
N CYS A 48 9.28 -12.41 -9.53
CA CYS A 48 10.02 -13.13 -10.57
C CYS A 48 10.82 -12.20 -11.52
N GLY A 49 10.70 -10.88 -11.36
CA GLY A 49 11.41 -9.87 -12.15
C GLY A 49 10.88 -9.61 -13.56
N LYS A 50 9.82 -10.30 -14.00
CA LYS A 50 9.31 -10.19 -15.37
C LYS A 50 8.68 -8.82 -15.67
N CYS A 51 7.84 -8.32 -14.77
CA CYS A 51 7.11 -7.07 -14.95
C CYS A 51 7.84 -5.92 -14.27
N THR A 52 8.21 -4.88 -15.01
CA THR A 52 8.91 -3.71 -14.47
C THR A 52 8.19 -3.07 -13.27
N PRO A 53 6.87 -2.82 -13.31
CA PRO A 53 6.17 -2.22 -12.15
C PRO A 53 6.29 -3.07 -10.88
N CYS A 54 6.23 -4.39 -10.98
CA CYS A 54 6.39 -5.29 -9.83
C CYS A 54 7.84 -5.31 -9.34
N ARG A 55 8.81 -5.55 -10.24
CA ARG A 55 10.24 -5.66 -9.91
C ARG A 55 10.78 -4.37 -9.28
N GLU A 56 10.62 -3.25 -9.98
CA GLU A 56 11.14 -1.96 -9.54
C GLU A 56 10.25 -1.35 -8.46
N GLY A 57 8.93 -1.38 -8.67
CA GLY A 57 7.97 -0.81 -7.73
C GLY A 57 8.01 -1.50 -6.37
N GLY A 58 8.10 -2.83 -6.32
CA GLY A 58 8.26 -3.57 -5.06
C GLY A 58 9.50 -3.15 -4.29
N THR A 59 10.64 -3.02 -4.98
CA THR A 59 11.91 -2.55 -4.40
C THR A 59 11.80 -1.09 -3.92
N TRP A 60 11.09 -0.23 -4.63
CA TRP A 60 10.90 1.16 -4.24
C TRP A 60 10.00 1.28 -3.02
N LEU A 61 8.88 0.56 -2.99
CA LEU A 61 8.01 0.50 -1.82
C LEU A 61 8.78 0.05 -0.57
N GLU A 62 9.60 -0.98 -0.68
CA GLU A 62 10.45 -1.46 0.41
C GLU A 62 11.41 -0.38 0.92
N ARG A 63 12.12 0.31 0.01
CA ARG A 63 13.08 1.36 0.38
C ARG A 63 12.41 2.55 1.05
N ILE A 64 11.24 2.97 0.54
CA ILE A 64 10.48 4.08 1.12
C ILE A 64 9.97 3.70 2.51
N LEU A 65 9.36 2.53 2.66
CA LEU A 65 8.88 2.04 3.96
C LEU A 65 10.02 1.87 4.96
N THR A 66 11.19 1.40 4.51
CA THR A 66 12.38 1.31 5.39
C THR A 66 12.73 2.67 5.96
N ARG A 67 12.81 3.74 5.13
CA ARG A 67 13.09 5.10 5.63
C ARG A 67 12.04 5.57 6.63
N ILE A 68 10.76 5.30 6.36
CA ILE A 68 9.67 5.68 7.28
C ILE A 68 9.79 4.94 8.61
N VAL A 69 10.00 3.63 8.58
CA VAL A 69 10.13 2.80 9.79
C VAL A 69 11.33 3.21 10.63
N GLU A 70 12.44 3.61 9.98
CA GLU A 70 13.65 4.09 10.65
C GLU A 70 13.55 5.56 11.16
N GLY A 71 12.40 6.21 10.95
CA GLY A 71 12.19 7.61 11.35
C GLY A 71 12.87 8.65 10.44
N ASN A 72 13.35 8.23 9.28
CA ASN A 72 14.00 9.07 8.27
C ASN A 72 13.03 9.44 7.11
N GLY A 73 11.74 9.12 7.25
CA GLY A 73 10.71 9.41 6.26
C GLY A 73 10.40 10.90 6.14
N THR A 74 9.84 11.28 4.99
CA THR A 74 9.36 12.63 4.69
C THR A 74 7.92 12.58 4.16
N ASP A 75 7.20 13.71 4.18
CA ASP A 75 5.86 13.79 3.55
C ASP A 75 5.88 13.34 2.08
N ALA A 76 6.96 13.63 1.35
CA ALA A 76 7.12 13.19 -0.03
C ALA A 76 7.23 11.66 -0.16
N ASP A 77 7.72 10.95 0.86
CA ASP A 77 7.77 9.50 0.87
C ASP A 77 6.36 8.89 0.96
N LEU A 78 5.43 9.52 1.68
CA LEU A 78 4.03 9.09 1.73
C LEU A 78 3.34 9.25 0.36
N GLU A 79 3.57 10.39 -0.30
CA GLU A 79 3.06 10.62 -1.65
C GLU A 79 3.65 9.59 -2.64
N GLN A 80 4.95 9.31 -2.56
CA GLN A 80 5.62 8.33 -3.40
C GLN A 80 5.14 6.89 -3.18
N LEU A 81 4.78 6.50 -1.95
CA LEU A 81 4.20 5.17 -1.70
C LEU A 81 2.91 4.98 -2.52
N VAL A 82 2.05 6.00 -2.56
CA VAL A 82 0.81 5.97 -3.33
C VAL A 82 1.11 5.99 -4.84
N GLU A 83 2.01 6.85 -5.30
CA GLU A 83 2.38 6.97 -6.72
C GLU A 83 2.97 5.67 -7.27
N VAL A 84 3.94 5.09 -6.56
CA VAL A 84 4.56 3.81 -6.93
C VAL A 84 3.53 2.69 -6.89
N GLY A 85 2.73 2.63 -5.83
CA GLY A 85 1.69 1.63 -5.68
C GLY A 85 0.64 1.68 -6.78
N THR A 86 0.17 2.86 -7.14
CA THR A 86 -0.79 3.04 -8.25
C THR A 86 -0.19 2.75 -9.62
N SER A 87 1.12 2.84 -9.79
CA SER A 87 1.78 2.38 -11.02
C SER A 87 1.82 0.86 -11.15
N ILE A 88 1.82 0.13 -10.02
CA ILE A 88 1.73 -1.34 -9.98
C ILE A 88 0.28 -1.80 -10.19
N CYS A 89 -0.64 -1.17 -9.47
CA CYS A 89 -2.06 -1.52 -9.46
C CYS A 89 -2.91 -0.24 -9.51
N PRO A 90 -3.20 0.29 -10.71
CA PRO A 90 -4.03 1.47 -10.86
C PRO A 90 -5.45 1.23 -10.40
N GLY A 91 -5.99 2.16 -9.65
CA GLY A 91 -7.36 2.16 -9.16
C GLY A 91 -7.45 2.04 -7.64
N ASP A 92 -8.66 2.21 -7.15
CA ASP A 92 -8.92 2.13 -5.72
C ASP A 92 -9.00 0.67 -5.29
N PHE A 93 -8.27 0.32 -4.24
CA PHE A 93 -8.47 -0.96 -3.58
C PHE A 93 -9.76 -0.91 -2.78
N PRO A 94 -10.53 -2.00 -2.78
CA PRO A 94 -11.67 -2.09 -1.87
C PRO A 94 -11.15 -2.09 -0.42
N HIS A 95 -11.50 -1.04 0.31
CA HIS A 95 -11.22 -0.96 1.73
C HIS A 95 -12.50 -1.10 2.52
N ALA A 96 -12.42 -1.65 3.71
CA ALA A 96 -13.51 -1.58 4.68
C ALA A 96 -13.91 -0.12 4.98
N SER A 97 -13.00 0.84 4.74
CA SER A 97 -13.26 2.27 4.80
C SER A 97 -13.93 2.84 3.54
N SER A 98 -13.98 2.10 2.43
CA SER A 98 -14.60 2.60 1.20
C SER A 98 -16.08 2.87 1.38
N GLU A 99 -16.77 2.09 2.21
CA GLU A 99 -18.14 2.40 2.61
C GLU A 99 -18.25 3.69 3.42
N ARG A 100 -17.30 3.96 4.33
CA ARG A 100 -17.26 5.21 5.10
C ARG A 100 -17.00 6.42 4.22
N LEU A 101 -16.31 6.23 3.11
CA LEU A 101 -15.97 7.27 2.13
C LEU A 101 -16.96 7.32 0.97
N GLY A 102 -17.98 6.47 0.93
CA GLY A 102 -18.95 6.37 -0.15
C GLY A 102 -18.35 5.84 -1.47
N LEU A 103 -17.20 5.19 -1.39
CA LEU A 103 -16.56 4.59 -2.55
C LEU A 103 -17.11 3.18 -2.75
N SER A 104 -17.62 2.90 -3.93
CA SER A 104 -18.04 1.55 -4.30
C SER A 104 -16.82 0.63 -4.38
N ALA A 105 -16.95 -0.60 -3.86
CA ALA A 105 -15.92 -1.61 -4.02
C ALA A 105 -15.55 -1.75 -5.49
N VAL A 106 -14.25 -1.65 -5.80
CA VAL A 106 -13.77 -1.87 -7.17
C VAL A 106 -13.98 -3.34 -7.50
N PRO A 107 -14.79 -3.67 -8.51
CA PRO A 107 -15.01 -5.07 -8.85
C PRO A 107 -13.69 -5.70 -9.32
N PHE A 108 -13.43 -6.92 -8.84
CA PHE A 108 -12.42 -7.78 -9.41
C PHE A 108 -12.73 -8.10 -10.89
N PRO A 109 -11.76 -8.13 -11.82
CA PRO A 109 -10.32 -8.01 -11.58
C PRO A 109 -9.84 -6.55 -11.49
N TYR A 110 -8.91 -6.30 -10.58
CA TYR A 110 -8.23 -5.01 -10.48
C TYR A 110 -7.53 -4.67 -11.82
N LYS A 111 -7.45 -3.40 -12.14
CA LYS A 111 -6.56 -2.97 -13.23
C LYS A 111 -5.12 -3.28 -12.82
N MET A 112 -4.49 -4.22 -13.50
CA MET A 112 -3.12 -4.62 -13.23
C MET A 112 -2.21 -4.14 -14.36
N THR A 113 -1.03 -3.66 -14.01
CA THR A 113 0.07 -3.40 -14.94
C THR A 113 1.04 -4.58 -15.00
N THR A 114 0.75 -5.63 -14.25
CA THR A 114 1.54 -6.86 -14.12
C THR A 114 0.76 -8.07 -14.63
N ILE A 115 1.48 -9.11 -15.08
CA ILE A 115 0.87 -10.31 -15.66
C ILE A 115 0.29 -11.27 -14.60
N CYS A 116 0.58 -11.04 -13.32
CA CYS A 116 0.08 -11.86 -12.21
C CYS A 116 -0.18 -10.99 -10.98
N PHE A 117 -0.78 -11.59 -9.95
CA PHE A 117 -1.19 -10.91 -8.72
C PHE A 117 -0.07 -10.54 -7.76
N VAL A 118 1.17 -11.00 -7.94
CA VAL A 118 2.28 -10.65 -7.04
C VAL A 118 2.47 -9.14 -6.92
N GLY A 119 2.39 -8.41 -8.04
CA GLY A 119 2.46 -6.94 -8.04
C GLY A 119 1.36 -6.29 -7.19
N PRO A 120 0.08 -6.49 -7.53
CA PRO A 120 -1.04 -5.98 -6.72
C PRO A 120 -0.97 -6.40 -5.25
N SER A 121 -0.58 -7.64 -4.95
CA SER A 121 -0.44 -8.15 -3.58
C SER A 121 0.68 -7.44 -2.81
N ALA A 122 1.71 -6.94 -3.48
CA ALA A 122 2.77 -6.14 -2.84
C ALA A 122 2.26 -4.77 -2.38
N TYR A 123 1.34 -4.17 -3.12
CA TYR A 123 0.81 -2.84 -2.79
C TYR A 123 -0.41 -2.88 -1.86
N ALA A 124 -1.25 -3.90 -1.94
CA ALA A 124 -2.48 -3.98 -1.16
C ALA A 124 -2.29 -3.76 0.36
N PRO A 125 -1.33 -4.41 1.05
CA PRO A 125 -1.10 -4.18 2.47
C PRO A 125 -0.57 -2.77 2.77
N VAL A 126 0.22 -2.17 1.89
CA VAL A 126 0.72 -0.80 2.04
C VAL A 126 -0.43 0.19 1.94
N ASN A 127 -1.28 0.03 0.92
CA ASN A 127 -2.42 0.90 0.71
C ASN A 127 -3.44 0.81 1.86
N SER A 128 -3.77 -0.40 2.33
CA SER A 128 -4.68 -0.55 3.49
C SER A 128 -4.07 0.01 4.77
N ALA A 129 -2.78 -0.18 5.01
CA ALA A 129 -2.09 0.39 6.16
C ALA A 129 -2.13 1.92 6.16
N LEU A 130 -1.81 2.56 5.02
CA LEU A 130 -1.88 4.02 4.86
C LEU A 130 -3.30 4.56 5.04
N THR A 131 -4.32 3.82 4.58
CA THR A 131 -5.71 4.26 4.65
C THR A 131 -6.32 4.09 6.03
N LEU A 132 -6.01 3.00 6.72
CA LEU A 132 -6.62 2.66 8.01
C LEU A 132 -5.86 3.22 9.21
N PHE A 133 -4.55 3.46 9.07
CA PHE A 133 -3.65 3.91 10.14
C PHE A 133 -2.75 5.08 9.69
N PRO A 134 -3.31 6.14 9.07
CA PRO A 134 -2.52 7.24 8.52
C PRO A 134 -1.68 7.96 9.57
N GLU A 135 -2.16 8.04 10.83
CA GLU A 135 -1.48 8.69 11.93
C GLU A 135 -0.17 7.99 12.32
N GLU A 136 -0.08 6.67 12.20
CA GLU A 136 1.14 5.93 12.51
C GLU A 136 2.26 6.22 11.50
N PHE A 137 1.90 6.47 10.26
CA PHE A 137 2.84 6.90 9.22
C PHE A 137 3.21 8.37 9.39
N ALA A 138 2.22 9.23 9.64
CA ALA A 138 2.45 10.66 9.84
C ALA A 138 3.37 10.95 11.03
N ALA A 139 3.31 10.15 12.09
CA ALA A 139 4.18 10.29 13.26
C ALA A 139 5.65 9.98 12.96
N ARG A 140 5.97 9.32 11.86
CA ARG A 140 7.32 8.87 11.48
C ARG A 140 7.95 9.68 10.35
N VAL A 141 7.24 10.67 9.84
CA VAL A 141 7.73 11.51 8.76
C VAL A 141 7.96 12.94 9.23
N THR A 142 9.01 13.55 8.71
CA THR A 142 9.29 14.96 8.92
C THR A 142 8.69 15.80 7.80
N LYS A 143 8.01 16.89 8.16
CA LYS A 143 7.52 17.86 7.16
C LYS A 143 8.71 18.45 6.42
N ARG A 144 8.83 18.16 5.15
CA ARG A 144 9.84 18.75 4.30
C ARG A 144 9.50 20.23 4.13
N ASN A 145 10.34 21.13 4.64
CA ASN A 145 10.30 22.52 4.20
C ASN A 145 10.52 22.50 2.68
N ARG A 146 9.49 22.81 1.91
CA ARG A 146 9.60 22.95 0.45
C ARG A 146 10.67 24.00 0.21
N ILE A 147 11.81 23.61 -0.32
CA ILE A 147 12.76 24.57 -0.90
C ILE A 147 11.95 25.30 -1.96
N PRO A 148 11.81 26.64 -1.85
CA PRO A 148 11.07 27.36 -2.87
C PRO A 148 11.73 27.05 -4.23
N VAL A 149 10.94 26.53 -5.17
CA VAL A 149 11.40 26.35 -6.54
C VAL A 149 11.74 27.75 -7.03
N ILE A 150 13.03 28.03 -7.17
CA ILE A 150 13.48 29.28 -7.80
C ILE A 150 12.96 29.15 -9.24
N ALA A 151 11.91 29.90 -9.54
CA ALA A 151 11.46 30.06 -10.90
C ALA A 151 12.66 30.58 -11.70
N VAL A 152 13.25 29.74 -12.53
CA VAL A 152 14.23 30.18 -13.52
C VAL A 152 13.42 31.01 -14.49
N GLY A 153 13.49 32.34 -14.32
CA GLY A 153 12.88 33.29 -15.21
C GLY A 153 13.45 33.07 -16.60
N GLY A 154 12.61 32.59 -17.49
CA GLY A 154 12.88 32.69 -18.95
C GLY A 154 12.59 34.11 -19.37
N GLU A 155 13.59 34.82 -19.83
CA GLU A 155 13.46 35.95 -20.75
C GLU A 155 13.03 35.46 -22.12
#